data_09f7b28ba77e152ae10c1c5dfd10c92d
#
_entry.id   09f7b28ba77e152ae10c1c5dfd10c92d
#
_cell.length_a   1.000
_cell.length_b   1.000
_cell.length_c   1.000
_cell.angle_alpha   90.00
_cell.angle_beta   90.00
_cell.angle_gamma   90.00
#
_symmetry.space_group_name_H-M   'P 1'
#
loop_
_entity.id
_entity.type
_entity.pdbx_description
1 polymer ?
#
loop_
_entity_poly.entity_id
_entity_poly.type
_entity_poly.pdbx_seq_one_letter_code
_entity_poly.pdbx_strand_id
1 'polypeptide(L)'
;MTTAAPVPIEYQLIGLTEGGGVGDLLSGLDQKQGRIRLQALISEWLRMENLVVLTGSGTSVSAGGKTMANLEKDVLATIEALPDLPPSIAPIIESRKNAVAFADILGAAIGFEAWLSFVANALVVAESAGAPFSAVTWPETPAPNTADLGWFVRRLRIAIFAECALSLPDTTSATSAKGIAPQLAFLSKLVARDSNLGRTHLFTLNYDTLFEQALELLGVQYFDGFTGRAAARFDPSVYGLDIYYPGEVAEGRVRRFDKFLHFYKLHGSIHWFEQGDEMRARHPDLTLFQSYAAKSPADKAAALVPLADKTPSVGILPTANKFAQTLTMPYAHLFRSFQVRLGIPQTFLLVLGYGFGDEHVSRIIENALMNPSLVMLVIEPNPESPVIERIRRYKDLGKRAFVLCPTTDAFAAAPFTFATFDDFATSVMPDVQWLDDFLRLRRFEKQIASSETPTDPNAGVGA
;
A
#
# COMPACT_ATOMS: atom_id res chain seq x y z
N MET A 1 -48.49 -3.00 7.82
CA MET A 1 -47.21 -2.94 7.09
C MET A 1 -46.14 -3.46 8.05
N THR A 2 -45.72 -4.69 7.88
CA THR A 2 -44.61 -5.27 8.65
C THR A 2 -43.35 -4.55 8.19
N THR A 3 -42.82 -3.67 9.03
CA THR A 3 -41.47 -3.10 8.81
C THR A 3 -40.49 -4.26 8.82
N ALA A 4 -39.84 -4.50 7.68
CA ALA A 4 -38.74 -5.46 7.60
C ALA A 4 -37.70 -5.14 8.70
N ALA A 5 -37.19 -6.17 9.35
CA ALA A 5 -36.15 -5.98 10.35
C ALA A 5 -34.96 -5.19 9.72
N PRO A 6 -34.39 -4.23 10.44
CA PRO A 6 -33.27 -3.47 9.92
C PRO A 6 -32.13 -4.41 9.57
N VAL A 7 -31.56 -4.23 8.35
CA VAL A 7 -30.40 -5.00 7.89
C VAL A 7 -29.18 -4.53 8.68
N PRO A 8 -28.44 -5.44 9.35
CA PRO A 8 -27.25 -5.06 10.08
C PRO A 8 -26.15 -4.54 9.13
N ILE A 9 -25.30 -3.66 9.64
CA ILE A 9 -24.15 -3.16 8.87
C ILE A 9 -23.10 -4.27 8.70
N GLU A 10 -22.45 -4.32 7.53
CA GLU A 10 -21.41 -5.30 7.21
C GLU A 10 -20.06 -4.96 7.84
N TYR A 11 -19.88 -3.74 8.33
CA TYR A 11 -18.61 -3.22 8.86
C TYR A 11 -18.67 -3.02 10.36
N GLN A 12 -17.49 -3.11 10.96
CA GLN A 12 -17.19 -2.59 12.30
C GLN A 12 -16.03 -1.60 12.24
N LEU A 13 -16.14 -0.52 12.98
CA LEU A 13 -15.08 0.46 13.15
C LEU A 13 -14.54 0.37 14.58
N ILE A 14 -13.45 -0.34 14.75
CA ILE A 14 -12.83 -0.56 16.05
C ILE A 14 -11.99 0.67 16.42
N GLY A 15 -12.29 1.26 17.56
CA GLY A 15 -11.59 2.43 18.07
C GLY A 15 -11.94 2.73 19.52
N LEU A 16 -11.49 3.87 20.02
CA LEU A 16 -11.82 4.33 21.36
C LEU A 16 -13.27 4.84 21.39
N THR A 17 -14.07 4.28 22.26
CA THR A 17 -15.46 4.71 22.51
C THR A 17 -15.51 5.87 23.49
N GLU A 18 -16.65 6.57 23.55
CA GLU A 18 -16.90 7.66 24.51
C GLU A 18 -16.76 7.21 25.98
N GLY A 19 -16.97 5.93 26.26
CA GLY A 19 -16.78 5.32 27.58
C GLY A 19 -15.34 5.01 27.95
N GLY A 20 -14.36 5.36 27.09
CA GLY A 20 -12.93 5.15 27.33
C GLY A 20 -12.42 3.72 27.09
N GLY A 21 -13.29 2.82 26.60
CA GLY A 21 -12.91 1.46 26.17
C GLY A 21 -12.70 1.35 24.67
N VAL A 22 -12.03 0.30 24.22
CA VAL A 22 -11.98 -0.05 22.78
C VAL A 22 -13.21 -0.86 22.40
N GLY A 23 -13.92 -0.43 21.39
CA GLY A 23 -15.14 -1.07 20.91
C GLY A 23 -15.47 -0.68 19.47
N ASP A 24 -16.60 -1.20 19.00
CA ASP A 24 -17.11 -0.87 17.67
C ASP A 24 -17.98 0.40 17.74
N LEU A 25 -17.51 1.45 17.04
CA LEU A 25 -18.18 2.76 16.93
C LEU A 25 -19.46 2.72 16.06
N LEU A 26 -19.69 1.63 15.34
CA LEU A 26 -20.88 1.42 14.51
C LEU A 26 -21.89 0.48 15.19
N SER A 27 -21.59 -0.03 16.38
CA SER A 27 -22.44 -0.96 17.11
C SER A 27 -23.84 -0.38 17.33
N GLY A 28 -24.87 -1.21 17.11
CA GLY A 28 -26.29 -0.85 17.27
C GLY A 28 -26.87 0.01 16.14
N LEU A 29 -26.11 0.32 15.10
CA LEU A 29 -26.60 1.03 13.93
C LEU A 29 -27.07 0.04 12.85
N ASP A 30 -28.09 0.43 12.10
CA ASP A 30 -28.46 -0.28 10.87
C ASP A 30 -27.47 0.05 9.73
N GLN A 31 -27.57 -0.68 8.62
CA GLN A 31 -26.68 -0.55 7.46
C GLN A 31 -26.62 0.89 6.93
N LYS A 32 -27.77 1.58 6.85
CA LYS A 32 -27.83 2.96 6.32
C LYS A 32 -27.20 3.96 7.30
N GLN A 33 -27.55 3.86 8.57
CA GLN A 33 -27.03 4.74 9.63
C GLN A 33 -25.52 4.54 9.81
N GLY A 34 -25.06 3.29 9.83
CA GLY A 34 -23.65 2.94 9.98
C GLY A 34 -22.81 3.44 8.82
N ARG A 35 -23.28 3.28 7.57
CA ARG A 35 -22.57 3.83 6.39
C ARG A 35 -22.48 5.34 6.43
N ILE A 36 -23.55 6.04 6.76
CA ILE A 36 -23.55 7.51 6.89
C ILE A 36 -22.56 7.95 7.98
N ARG A 37 -22.57 7.29 9.15
CA ARG A 37 -21.63 7.61 10.22
C ARG A 37 -20.19 7.35 9.82
N LEU A 38 -19.91 6.22 9.19
CA LEU A 38 -18.58 5.86 8.69
C LEU A 38 -18.06 6.87 7.66
N GLN A 39 -18.87 7.20 6.67
CA GLN A 39 -18.51 8.17 5.65
C GLN A 39 -18.29 9.57 6.23
N ALA A 40 -19.11 9.96 7.21
CA ALA A 40 -18.94 11.26 7.90
C ALA A 40 -17.59 11.34 8.65
N LEU A 41 -17.22 10.27 9.38
CA LEU A 41 -15.93 10.20 10.10
C LEU A 41 -14.74 10.23 9.13
N ILE A 42 -14.76 9.40 8.08
CA ILE A 42 -13.69 9.37 7.08
C ILE A 42 -13.53 10.75 6.42
N SER A 43 -14.63 11.40 6.13
CA SER A 43 -14.62 12.73 5.52
C SER A 43 -14.04 13.80 6.44
N GLU A 44 -14.34 13.74 7.74
CA GLU A 44 -13.74 14.62 8.73
C GLU A 44 -12.22 14.43 8.76
N TRP A 45 -11.74 13.18 8.74
CA TRP A 45 -10.31 12.88 8.73
C TRP A 45 -9.63 13.29 7.41
N LEU A 46 -10.29 13.11 6.26
CA LEU A 46 -9.77 13.57 4.97
C LEU A 46 -9.63 15.11 4.88
N ARG A 47 -10.31 15.86 5.75
CA ARG A 47 -10.20 17.32 5.84
C ARG A 47 -9.11 17.82 6.81
N MET A 48 -8.40 16.91 7.46
CA MET A 48 -7.23 17.29 8.25
C MET A 48 -6.17 17.93 7.38
N GLU A 49 -5.38 18.86 7.95
CA GLU A 49 -4.40 19.66 7.20
C GLU A 49 -3.42 18.79 6.41
N ASN A 50 -2.90 17.73 7.02
CA ASN A 50 -1.91 16.85 6.42
C ASN A 50 -2.51 15.46 6.19
N LEU A 51 -2.41 14.98 4.95
CA LEU A 51 -2.85 13.64 4.57
C LEU A 51 -1.66 12.81 4.12
N VAL A 52 -1.45 11.71 4.82
CA VAL A 52 -0.49 10.67 4.50
C VAL A 52 -1.24 9.39 4.21
N VAL A 53 -1.01 8.79 3.06
CA VAL A 53 -1.54 7.49 2.69
C VAL A 53 -0.39 6.50 2.62
N LEU A 54 -0.55 5.34 3.24
CA LEU A 54 0.35 4.21 3.12
C LEU A 54 -0.38 3.04 2.48
N THR A 55 0.19 2.51 1.40
CA THR A 55 -0.36 1.36 0.69
C THR A 55 0.61 0.18 0.68
N GLY A 56 0.07 -1.02 0.75
CA GLY A 56 0.83 -2.27 0.64
C GLY A 56 0.22 -3.23 -0.39
N SER A 57 0.70 -4.47 -0.44
CA SER A 57 0.36 -5.47 -1.47
C SER A 57 -1.13 -5.73 -1.63
N GLY A 58 -1.93 -5.54 -0.58
CA GLY A 58 -3.39 -5.67 -0.65
C GLY A 58 -4.06 -4.72 -1.65
N THR A 59 -3.42 -3.59 -2.00
CA THR A 59 -3.96 -2.65 -2.99
C THR A 59 -3.76 -3.09 -4.45
N SER A 60 -3.02 -4.16 -4.69
CA SER A 60 -2.74 -4.68 -6.03
C SER A 60 -3.42 -6.03 -6.31
N VAL A 61 -4.12 -6.61 -5.32
CA VAL A 61 -4.70 -7.96 -5.41
C VAL A 61 -5.67 -8.09 -6.58
N SER A 62 -6.56 -7.13 -6.77
CA SER A 62 -7.53 -7.14 -7.87
C SER A 62 -6.91 -7.04 -9.27
N ALA A 63 -5.72 -6.47 -9.36
CA ALA A 63 -4.93 -6.42 -10.60
C ALA A 63 -4.03 -7.65 -10.80
N GLY A 64 -4.14 -8.66 -9.94
CA GLY A 64 -3.31 -9.88 -9.97
C GLY A 64 -2.07 -9.83 -9.09
N GLY A 65 -1.93 -8.80 -8.27
CA GLY A 65 -0.86 -8.68 -7.27
C GLY A 65 -0.92 -9.81 -6.24
N LYS A 66 0.25 -10.21 -5.75
CA LYS A 66 0.40 -11.36 -4.88
C LYS A 66 0.84 -10.97 -3.49
N THR A 67 0.38 -11.72 -2.51
CA THR A 67 0.99 -11.69 -1.17
C THR A 67 2.41 -12.26 -1.26
N MET A 68 3.26 -11.94 -0.28
CA MET A 68 4.65 -12.39 -0.28
C MET A 68 4.76 -13.92 -0.36
N ALA A 69 3.87 -14.65 0.31
CA ALA A 69 3.85 -16.11 0.26
C ALA A 69 3.46 -16.68 -1.13
N ASN A 70 2.48 -16.07 -1.78
CA ASN A 70 2.09 -16.46 -3.14
C ASN A 70 3.15 -16.06 -4.17
N LEU A 71 3.81 -14.93 -3.98
CA LEU A 71 4.92 -14.49 -4.82
C LEU A 71 6.08 -15.50 -4.75
N GLU A 72 6.48 -15.91 -3.53
CA GLU A 72 7.51 -16.92 -3.31
C GLU A 72 7.19 -18.22 -4.05
N LYS A 73 5.99 -18.75 -3.82
CA LYS A 73 5.53 -20.00 -4.45
C LYS A 73 5.64 -19.95 -5.98
N ASP A 74 5.15 -18.87 -6.58
CA ASP A 74 5.10 -18.76 -8.04
C ASP A 74 6.48 -18.48 -8.65
N VAL A 75 7.30 -17.66 -7.98
CA VAL A 75 8.68 -17.39 -8.41
C VAL A 75 9.51 -18.68 -8.38
N LEU A 76 9.47 -19.44 -7.29
CA LEU A 76 10.23 -20.67 -7.19
C LEU A 76 9.75 -21.74 -8.20
N ALA A 77 8.44 -21.91 -8.37
CA ALA A 77 7.89 -22.81 -9.35
C ALA A 77 8.27 -22.43 -10.80
N THR A 78 8.36 -21.13 -11.09
CA THR A 78 8.80 -20.64 -12.40
C THR A 78 10.27 -20.94 -12.64
N ILE A 79 11.15 -20.74 -11.65
CA ILE A 79 12.59 -21.01 -11.77
C ILE A 79 12.87 -22.49 -11.95
N GLU A 80 12.14 -23.36 -11.23
CA GLU A 80 12.25 -24.82 -11.40
C GLU A 80 11.86 -25.30 -12.79
N ALA A 81 10.95 -24.60 -13.45
CA ALA A 81 10.52 -24.92 -14.80
C ALA A 81 11.49 -24.41 -15.89
N LEU A 82 12.55 -23.66 -15.54
CA LEU A 82 13.53 -23.16 -16.49
C LEU A 82 14.36 -24.32 -17.08
N PRO A 83 14.55 -24.37 -18.40
CA PRO A 83 15.28 -25.46 -19.06
C PRO A 83 16.78 -25.47 -18.77
N ASP A 84 17.32 -24.33 -18.32
CA ASP A 84 18.74 -24.11 -17.99
C ASP A 84 19.01 -24.08 -16.49
N LEU A 85 18.14 -24.67 -15.66
CA LEU A 85 18.31 -24.74 -14.20
C LEU A 85 19.58 -25.52 -13.86
N PRO A 86 20.58 -24.88 -13.19
CA PRO A 86 21.78 -25.59 -12.75
C PRO A 86 21.46 -26.68 -11.71
N PRO A 87 22.05 -27.88 -11.82
CA PRO A 87 21.78 -28.96 -10.85
C PRO A 87 22.11 -28.60 -9.41
N SER A 88 23.06 -27.70 -9.19
CA SER A 88 23.45 -27.20 -7.86
C SER A 88 22.42 -26.29 -7.21
N ILE A 89 21.50 -25.72 -7.98
CA ILE A 89 20.44 -24.80 -7.49
C ILE A 89 19.16 -25.54 -7.10
N ALA A 90 18.84 -26.64 -7.76
CA ALA A 90 17.63 -27.42 -7.45
C ALA A 90 17.53 -27.82 -5.97
N PRO A 91 18.59 -28.31 -5.30
CA PRO A 91 18.56 -28.61 -3.86
C PRO A 91 18.29 -27.38 -2.97
N ILE A 92 18.73 -26.19 -3.37
CA ILE A 92 18.50 -24.95 -2.63
C ILE A 92 17.01 -24.59 -2.64
N ILE A 93 16.38 -24.71 -3.80
CA ILE A 93 14.94 -24.46 -3.96
C ILE A 93 14.13 -25.49 -3.18
N GLU A 94 14.49 -26.77 -3.27
CA GLU A 94 13.81 -27.84 -2.56
C GLU A 94 13.94 -27.68 -1.04
N SER A 95 15.14 -27.36 -0.56
CA SER A 95 15.37 -27.05 0.86
C SER A 95 14.52 -25.87 1.35
N ARG A 96 14.38 -24.82 0.52
CA ARG A 96 13.50 -23.68 0.86
C ARG A 96 12.04 -24.08 0.93
N LYS A 97 11.55 -24.90 0.02
CA LYS A 97 10.16 -25.39 0.03
C LYS A 97 9.87 -26.23 1.26
N ASN A 98 10.80 -27.08 1.64
CA ASN A 98 10.62 -27.93 2.80
C ASN A 98 10.72 -27.18 4.14
N ALA A 99 11.26 -25.97 4.15
CA ALA A 99 11.33 -24.99 5.26
C ALA A 99 11.91 -25.50 6.60
N VAL A 100 12.05 -26.83 6.75
CA VAL A 100 12.40 -27.49 8.02
C VAL A 100 13.85 -27.18 8.40
N ALA A 101 14.76 -27.21 7.45
CA ALA A 101 16.18 -26.99 7.71
C ALA A 101 16.51 -25.53 8.17
N PHE A 102 15.73 -24.55 7.74
CA PHE A 102 15.90 -23.15 8.17
C PHE A 102 15.37 -22.92 9.59
N ALA A 103 14.25 -23.52 9.94
CA ALA A 103 13.69 -23.42 11.28
C ALA A 103 14.63 -24.05 12.32
N ASP A 104 15.26 -25.17 11.99
CA ASP A 104 16.19 -25.88 12.89
C ASP A 104 17.51 -25.10 13.08
N ILE A 105 18.02 -24.42 12.05
CA ILE A 105 19.28 -23.65 12.13
C ILE A 105 19.09 -22.30 12.81
N LEU A 106 17.98 -21.61 12.58
CA LEU A 106 17.73 -20.24 13.05
C LEU A 106 16.70 -20.17 14.17
N GLY A 107 16.12 -21.28 14.57
CA GLY A 107 15.11 -21.35 15.64
C GLY A 107 13.76 -20.71 15.30
N ALA A 108 13.55 -20.29 14.04
CA ALA A 108 12.29 -19.73 13.54
C ALA A 108 12.22 -19.83 12.01
N ALA A 109 11.03 -19.98 11.49
CA ALA A 109 10.80 -19.90 10.05
C ALA A 109 11.10 -18.49 9.55
N ILE A 110 12.06 -18.34 8.64
CA ILE A 110 12.37 -17.04 8.00
C ILE A 110 11.45 -16.82 6.81
N GLY A 111 10.97 -15.55 6.69
CA GLY A 111 10.16 -15.12 5.55
C GLY A 111 10.97 -15.07 4.25
N PHE A 112 10.26 -15.00 3.12
CA PHE A 112 10.86 -14.97 1.79
C PHE A 112 11.88 -13.85 1.61
N GLU A 113 11.60 -12.66 2.11
CA GLU A 113 12.50 -11.52 2.05
C GLU A 113 13.83 -11.77 2.76
N ALA A 114 13.78 -12.40 3.94
CA ALA A 114 14.99 -12.74 4.69
C ALA A 114 15.83 -13.81 3.96
N TRP A 115 15.17 -14.79 3.37
CA TRP A 115 15.81 -15.80 2.54
C TRP A 115 16.44 -15.21 1.27
N LEU A 116 15.77 -14.30 0.57
CA LEU A 116 16.32 -13.58 -0.57
C LEU A 116 17.56 -12.77 -0.21
N SER A 117 17.54 -12.12 0.98
CA SER A 117 18.72 -11.42 1.51
C SER A 117 19.89 -12.35 1.71
N PHE A 118 19.63 -13.51 2.27
CA PHE A 118 20.63 -14.51 2.49
C PHE A 118 21.27 -15.00 1.18
N VAL A 119 20.45 -15.32 0.17
CA VAL A 119 20.91 -15.75 -1.15
C VAL A 119 21.72 -14.64 -1.86
N ALA A 120 21.26 -13.38 -1.78
CA ALA A 120 21.97 -12.26 -2.39
C ALA A 120 23.33 -12.01 -1.69
N ASN A 121 23.36 -12.04 -0.36
CA ASN A 121 24.60 -11.87 0.40
C ASN A 121 25.58 -13.02 0.16
N ALA A 122 25.09 -14.24 -0.02
CA ALA A 122 25.91 -15.39 -0.36
C ALA A 122 26.66 -15.18 -1.69
N LEU A 123 25.97 -14.58 -2.69
CA LEU A 123 26.63 -14.23 -3.96
C LEU A 123 27.74 -13.18 -3.76
N VAL A 124 27.47 -12.12 -3.00
CA VAL A 124 28.47 -11.06 -2.73
C VAL A 124 29.69 -11.65 -2.04
N VAL A 125 29.50 -12.55 -1.06
CA VAL A 125 30.61 -13.20 -0.38
C VAL A 125 31.36 -14.15 -1.32
N ALA A 126 30.68 -14.95 -2.13
CA ALA A 126 31.30 -15.84 -3.09
C ALA A 126 32.12 -15.09 -4.15
N GLU A 127 31.61 -13.97 -4.66
CA GLU A 127 32.35 -13.08 -5.59
C GLU A 127 33.61 -12.46 -4.94
N SER A 128 33.45 -12.01 -3.68
CA SER A 128 34.57 -11.37 -2.95
C SER A 128 35.65 -12.36 -2.53
N ALA A 129 35.26 -13.59 -2.16
CA ALA A 129 36.18 -14.64 -1.74
C ALA A 129 36.82 -15.38 -2.91
N GLY A 130 36.30 -15.26 -4.12
CA GLY A 130 36.74 -16.01 -5.30
C GLY A 130 36.55 -17.54 -5.16
N ALA A 131 35.72 -17.98 -4.21
CA ALA A 131 35.45 -19.39 -3.91
C ALA A 131 34.01 -19.61 -3.50
N PRO A 132 33.47 -20.84 -3.66
CA PRO A 132 32.15 -21.20 -3.19
C PRO A 132 32.01 -20.92 -1.69
N PHE A 133 30.96 -20.23 -1.30
CA PHE A 133 30.69 -19.95 0.11
C PHE A 133 30.00 -21.15 0.76
N SER A 134 30.80 -22.01 1.38
CA SER A 134 30.33 -23.27 1.96
C SER A 134 29.34 -23.12 3.14
N ALA A 135 29.31 -21.96 3.81
CA ALA A 135 28.37 -21.72 4.91
C ALA A 135 26.92 -21.52 4.44
N VAL A 136 26.68 -21.43 3.13
CA VAL A 136 25.32 -21.41 2.55
C VAL A 136 24.80 -22.81 2.25
N THR A 137 25.63 -23.82 2.39
CA THR A 137 25.21 -25.19 2.17
C THR A 137 24.53 -25.75 3.39
N TRP A 138 23.34 -26.23 3.13
CA TRP A 138 22.69 -27.13 4.07
C TRP A 138 23.57 -28.35 4.30
N PRO A 139 23.51 -28.94 5.49
CA PRO A 139 24.18 -30.20 5.70
C PRO A 139 23.88 -31.16 4.55
N GLU A 140 24.93 -31.69 3.90
CA GLU A 140 24.83 -32.67 2.81
C GLU A 140 24.58 -32.16 1.38
N THR A 141 24.43 -30.84 1.17
CA THR A 141 24.25 -30.29 -0.18
C THR A 141 25.56 -29.63 -0.66
N PRO A 142 26.06 -29.98 -1.86
CA PRO A 142 27.23 -29.29 -2.41
C PRO A 142 26.99 -27.80 -2.57
N ALA A 143 27.94 -26.98 -2.19
CA ALA A 143 27.84 -25.53 -2.40
C ALA A 143 27.75 -25.23 -3.90
N PRO A 144 26.78 -24.37 -4.34
CA PRO A 144 26.75 -23.92 -5.71
C PRO A 144 28.01 -23.10 -5.98
N ASN A 145 28.57 -23.27 -7.17
CA ASN A 145 29.65 -22.37 -7.59
C ASN A 145 29.13 -20.94 -7.78
N THR A 146 30.05 -19.95 -7.82
CA THR A 146 29.71 -18.54 -7.93
C THR A 146 28.89 -18.23 -9.20
N ALA A 147 29.16 -18.90 -10.31
CA ALA A 147 28.43 -18.70 -11.57
C ALA A 147 26.98 -19.15 -11.47
N ASP A 148 26.73 -20.35 -10.90
CA ASP A 148 25.37 -20.87 -10.69
C ASP A 148 24.57 -20.01 -9.70
N LEU A 149 25.23 -19.55 -8.64
CA LEU A 149 24.58 -18.64 -7.67
C LEU A 149 24.25 -17.29 -8.31
N GLY A 150 25.15 -16.75 -9.14
CA GLY A 150 24.89 -15.54 -9.93
C GLY A 150 23.76 -15.72 -10.93
N TRP A 151 23.68 -16.89 -11.60
CA TRP A 151 22.56 -17.25 -12.44
C TRP A 151 21.25 -17.24 -11.64
N PHE A 152 21.25 -17.86 -10.47
CA PHE A 152 20.05 -17.97 -9.62
C PHE A 152 19.55 -16.60 -9.16
N VAL A 153 20.42 -15.74 -8.64
CA VAL A 153 20.04 -14.39 -8.21
C VAL A 153 19.47 -13.57 -9.36
N ARG A 154 20.05 -13.67 -10.57
CA ARG A 154 19.50 -12.99 -11.75
C ARG A 154 18.12 -13.51 -12.11
N ARG A 155 17.88 -14.83 -12.11
CA ARG A 155 16.57 -15.43 -12.41
C ARG A 155 15.53 -15.07 -11.36
N LEU A 156 15.89 -15.06 -10.08
CA LEU A 156 15.01 -14.57 -9.00
C LEU A 156 14.56 -13.13 -9.26
N ARG A 157 15.50 -12.23 -9.58
CA ARG A 157 15.17 -10.83 -9.88
C ARG A 157 14.20 -10.69 -11.04
N ILE A 158 14.44 -11.40 -12.14
CA ILE A 158 13.60 -11.33 -13.34
C ILE A 158 12.21 -11.91 -13.05
N ALA A 159 12.13 -13.04 -12.35
CA ALA A 159 10.86 -13.66 -12.01
C ALA A 159 10.02 -12.77 -11.08
N ILE A 160 10.63 -12.17 -10.06
CA ILE A 160 9.96 -11.21 -9.17
C ILE A 160 9.49 -9.99 -9.96
N PHE A 161 10.33 -9.45 -10.84
CA PHE A 161 9.96 -8.33 -11.72
C PHE A 161 8.73 -8.68 -12.56
N ALA A 162 8.72 -9.83 -13.22
CA ALA A 162 7.63 -10.26 -14.09
C ALA A 162 6.31 -10.43 -13.31
N GLU A 163 6.38 -10.94 -12.08
CA GLU A 163 5.20 -11.06 -11.21
C GLU A 163 4.69 -9.71 -10.70
N CYS A 164 5.54 -8.70 -10.61
CA CYS A 164 5.19 -7.34 -10.20
C CYS A 164 4.87 -6.41 -11.38
N ALA A 165 5.06 -6.85 -12.63
CA ALA A 165 4.76 -6.09 -13.84
C ALA A 165 3.25 -6.11 -14.15
N LEU A 166 2.47 -5.52 -13.26
CA LEU A 166 1.01 -5.48 -13.34
C LEU A 166 0.53 -4.32 -14.19
N SER A 167 -0.62 -4.52 -14.84
CA SER A 167 -1.35 -3.49 -15.58
C SER A 167 -2.72 -3.26 -14.95
N LEU A 168 -3.20 -2.04 -15.00
CA LEU A 168 -4.58 -1.75 -14.61
C LEU A 168 -5.55 -2.60 -15.42
N PRO A 169 -6.65 -3.08 -14.82
CA PRO A 169 -7.70 -3.77 -15.54
C PRO A 169 -8.21 -2.90 -16.69
N ASP A 170 -8.38 -3.50 -17.86
CA ASP A 170 -8.99 -2.80 -18.99
C ASP A 170 -10.46 -2.49 -18.67
N THR A 171 -10.75 -1.20 -18.46
CA THR A 171 -12.09 -0.70 -18.18
C THR A 171 -12.87 -0.34 -19.44
N THR A 172 -12.23 -0.41 -20.61
CA THR A 172 -12.85 -0.03 -21.89
C THR A 172 -13.56 -1.19 -22.58
N SER A 173 -13.30 -2.44 -22.15
CA SER A 173 -13.96 -3.61 -22.69
C SER A 173 -15.40 -3.74 -22.19
N ALA A 174 -16.36 -3.74 -23.10
CA ALA A 174 -17.78 -3.97 -22.82
C ALA A 174 -18.07 -5.33 -22.15
N THR A 175 -17.10 -6.25 -22.15
CA THR A 175 -17.15 -7.55 -21.48
C THR A 175 -16.62 -7.52 -20.05
N SER A 176 -16.00 -6.40 -19.62
CA SER A 176 -15.58 -6.21 -18.24
C SER A 176 -16.81 -5.92 -17.37
N ALA A 177 -17.30 -6.94 -16.69
CA ALA A 177 -18.35 -6.81 -15.66
C ALA A 177 -17.85 -6.05 -14.40
N LYS A 178 -16.61 -5.62 -14.40
CA LYS A 178 -15.95 -4.89 -13.31
C LYS A 178 -15.91 -3.42 -13.67
N GLY A 179 -16.53 -2.59 -12.84
CA GLY A 179 -16.54 -1.14 -12.98
C GLY A 179 -15.14 -0.49 -13.04
N ILE A 180 -15.06 0.77 -12.66
CA ILE A 180 -13.80 1.54 -12.64
C ILE A 180 -12.74 0.81 -11.79
N ALA A 181 -11.50 0.75 -12.27
CA ALA A 181 -10.39 0.18 -11.51
C ALA A 181 -10.27 0.85 -10.13
N PRO A 182 -10.09 0.09 -9.04
CA PRO A 182 -10.07 0.63 -7.69
C PRO A 182 -9.03 1.74 -7.48
N GLN A 183 -7.86 1.64 -8.13
CA GLN A 183 -6.82 2.67 -8.07
C GLN A 183 -7.30 3.99 -8.68
N LEU A 184 -8.04 3.95 -9.80
CA LEU A 184 -8.64 5.14 -10.41
C LEU A 184 -9.72 5.74 -9.50
N ALA A 185 -10.62 4.91 -8.96
CA ALA A 185 -11.67 5.35 -8.05
C ALA A 185 -11.09 6.00 -6.79
N PHE A 186 -10.06 5.38 -6.20
CA PHE A 186 -9.37 5.90 -5.02
C PHE A 186 -8.70 7.25 -5.29
N LEU A 187 -7.87 7.32 -6.33
CA LEU A 187 -7.12 8.53 -6.64
C LEU A 187 -8.01 9.68 -7.07
N SER A 188 -9.10 9.42 -7.81
CA SER A 188 -10.05 10.47 -8.20
C SER A 188 -10.68 11.16 -6.99
N LYS A 189 -11.06 10.37 -5.96
CA LYS A 189 -11.59 10.89 -4.70
C LYS A 189 -10.51 11.58 -3.85
N LEU A 190 -9.27 11.08 -3.90
CA LEU A 190 -8.15 11.64 -3.15
C LEU A 190 -7.75 13.03 -3.65
N VAL A 191 -7.70 13.24 -4.97
CA VAL A 191 -7.35 14.53 -5.57
C VAL A 191 -8.50 15.54 -5.59
N ALA A 192 -9.73 15.10 -5.31
CA ALA A 192 -10.88 15.99 -5.10
C ALA A 192 -10.84 16.72 -3.74
N ARG A 193 -9.85 16.41 -2.89
CA ARG A 193 -9.62 17.09 -1.62
C ARG A 193 -9.30 18.57 -1.84
N ASP A 194 -9.75 19.44 -0.91
CA ASP A 194 -9.56 20.90 -1.00
C ASP A 194 -8.07 21.24 -1.22
N SER A 195 -7.78 21.96 -2.28
CA SER A 195 -6.43 22.39 -2.67
C SER A 195 -5.78 23.39 -1.69
N ASN A 196 -6.56 24.03 -0.82
CA ASN A 196 -6.04 24.91 0.23
C ASN A 196 -5.40 24.14 1.38
N LEU A 197 -5.74 22.87 1.57
CA LEU A 197 -5.10 22.00 2.55
C LEU A 197 -3.69 21.60 2.09
N GLY A 198 -2.89 21.04 2.97
CA GLY A 198 -1.57 20.50 2.64
C GLY A 198 -1.64 19.43 1.54
N ARG A 199 -0.59 19.30 0.74
CA ARG A 199 -0.53 18.28 -0.32
C ARG A 199 -0.64 16.88 0.24
N THR A 200 -1.28 16.00 -0.51
CA THR A 200 -1.32 14.58 -0.19
C THR A 200 0.05 13.95 -0.41
N HIS A 201 0.49 13.15 0.55
CA HIS A 201 1.68 12.33 0.46
C HIS A 201 1.29 10.86 0.40
N LEU A 202 1.42 10.26 -0.78
CA LEU A 202 1.12 8.85 -1.03
C LEU A 202 2.40 8.02 -0.97
N PHE A 203 2.50 7.16 0.04
CA PHE A 203 3.57 6.21 0.22
C PHE A 203 3.10 4.81 -0.17
N THR A 204 3.91 4.08 -0.92
CA THR A 204 3.62 2.69 -1.26
C THR A 204 4.80 1.78 -0.95
N LEU A 205 4.49 0.57 -0.50
CA LEU A 205 5.44 -0.52 -0.32
C LEU A 205 5.53 -1.40 -1.58
N ASN A 206 4.64 -1.17 -2.56
CA ASN A 206 4.51 -2.01 -3.74
C ASN A 206 5.55 -1.65 -4.79
N TYR A 207 6.09 -2.69 -5.42
CA TYR A 207 7.02 -2.57 -6.55
C TYR A 207 6.34 -2.27 -7.88
N ASP A 208 5.05 -2.66 -8.02
CA ASP A 208 4.26 -2.44 -9.23
C ASP A 208 4.04 -0.95 -9.53
N THR A 209 3.53 -0.65 -10.72
CA THR A 209 3.28 0.73 -11.18
C THR A 209 1.80 1.05 -11.33
N LEU A 210 0.91 0.36 -10.61
CA LEU A 210 -0.54 0.55 -10.77
C LEU A 210 -1.00 1.95 -10.38
N PHE A 211 -0.40 2.54 -9.33
CA PHE A 211 -0.72 3.91 -8.94
C PHE A 211 -0.19 4.93 -9.94
N GLU A 212 1.02 4.74 -10.47
CA GLU A 212 1.58 5.59 -11.52
C GLU A 212 0.70 5.57 -12.77
N GLN A 213 0.31 4.36 -13.24
CA GLN A 213 -0.61 4.20 -14.38
C GLN A 213 -1.95 4.91 -14.14
N ALA A 214 -2.49 4.79 -12.93
CA ALA A 214 -3.76 5.43 -12.59
C ALA A 214 -3.63 6.96 -12.49
N LEU A 215 -2.53 7.49 -11.93
CA LEU A 215 -2.24 8.93 -11.90
C LEU A 215 -2.13 9.51 -13.30
N GLU A 216 -1.42 8.84 -14.20
CA GLU A 216 -1.27 9.23 -15.59
C GLU A 216 -2.60 9.24 -16.34
N LEU A 217 -3.42 8.20 -16.19
CA LEU A 217 -4.76 8.13 -16.80
C LEU A 217 -5.70 9.23 -16.30
N LEU A 218 -5.59 9.64 -15.04
CA LEU A 218 -6.38 10.73 -14.46
C LEU A 218 -5.81 12.12 -14.77
N GLY A 219 -4.65 12.20 -15.42
CA GLY A 219 -3.95 13.47 -15.67
C GLY A 219 -3.50 14.16 -14.39
N VAL A 220 -3.23 13.39 -13.34
CA VAL A 220 -2.70 13.88 -12.05
C VAL A 220 -1.19 14.02 -12.16
N GLN A 221 -0.66 15.20 -11.84
CA GLN A 221 0.78 15.39 -11.74
C GLN A 221 1.28 14.85 -10.40
N TYR A 222 2.47 14.24 -10.40
CA TYR A 222 3.07 13.75 -9.18
C TYR A 222 4.60 13.92 -9.19
N PHE A 223 5.17 14.09 -8.02
CA PHE A 223 6.61 14.06 -7.81
C PHE A 223 6.99 12.78 -7.06
N ASP A 224 7.78 11.95 -7.72
CA ASP A 224 8.23 10.63 -7.27
C ASP A 224 9.72 10.59 -6.88
N GLY A 225 10.35 11.77 -6.82
CA GLY A 225 11.76 11.91 -6.50
C GLY A 225 12.68 11.80 -7.71
N PHE A 226 12.15 11.64 -8.92
CA PHE A 226 12.98 11.63 -10.13
C PHE A 226 12.89 12.93 -10.91
N THR A 227 14.04 13.37 -11.43
CA THR A 227 14.15 14.52 -12.32
C THR A 227 14.66 14.09 -13.69
N GLY A 228 14.23 14.79 -14.75
CA GLY A 228 14.52 14.44 -16.13
C GLY A 228 13.52 13.46 -16.73
N ARG A 229 13.43 13.42 -18.06
CA ARG A 229 12.54 12.51 -18.80
C ARG A 229 13.29 11.49 -19.65
N ALA A 230 14.36 11.92 -20.30
CA ALA A 230 15.14 11.04 -21.18
C ALA A 230 16.07 10.11 -20.39
N ALA A 231 16.58 10.59 -19.26
CA ALA A 231 17.45 9.85 -18.36
C ALA A 231 17.12 10.27 -16.92
N ALA A 232 15.96 9.81 -16.45
CA ALA A 232 15.45 10.16 -15.13
C ALA A 232 16.41 9.65 -14.05
N ARG A 233 16.82 10.53 -13.15
CA ARG A 233 17.69 10.22 -12.00
C ARG A 233 17.01 10.64 -10.70
N PHE A 234 17.30 9.93 -9.64
CA PHE A 234 16.77 10.28 -8.32
C PHE A 234 17.40 11.58 -7.80
N ASP A 235 16.55 12.51 -7.44
CA ASP A 235 16.89 13.79 -6.83
C ASP A 235 15.90 14.10 -5.71
N PRO A 236 16.29 13.97 -4.44
CA PRO A 236 15.38 14.18 -3.32
C PRO A 236 14.84 15.60 -3.23
N SER A 237 15.47 16.59 -3.88
CA SER A 237 15.01 17.98 -3.89
C SER A 237 13.64 18.14 -4.56
N VAL A 238 13.29 17.21 -5.46
CA VAL A 238 11.98 17.16 -6.15
C VAL A 238 10.82 17.12 -5.15
N TYR A 239 10.99 16.47 -4.00
CA TYR A 239 9.96 16.41 -2.96
C TYR A 239 9.74 17.75 -2.22
N GLY A 240 10.62 18.73 -2.42
CA GLY A 240 10.45 20.11 -1.94
C GLY A 240 9.70 21.03 -2.89
N LEU A 241 9.35 20.54 -4.09
CA LEU A 241 8.67 21.34 -5.11
C LEU A 241 7.14 21.26 -4.97
N ASP A 242 6.45 22.27 -5.48
CA ASP A 242 4.99 22.32 -5.65
C ASP A 242 4.64 22.94 -7.00
N ILE A 243 3.42 22.73 -7.48
CA ILE A 243 2.94 23.24 -8.77
C ILE A 243 1.86 24.29 -8.56
N TYR A 244 2.02 25.42 -9.25
CA TYR A 244 1.11 26.56 -9.20
C TYR A 244 0.71 26.96 -10.61
N TYR A 245 -0.50 27.56 -10.77
CA TYR A 245 -0.89 28.20 -12.01
C TYR A 245 -0.12 29.50 -12.20
N PRO A 246 0.56 29.72 -13.34
CA PRO A 246 1.34 30.92 -13.56
C PRO A 246 0.42 32.15 -13.68
N GLY A 247 0.70 33.19 -12.90
CA GLY A 247 0.01 34.49 -13.00
C GLY A 247 -1.42 34.52 -12.43
N GLU A 248 -1.99 33.41 -11.98
CA GLU A 248 -3.30 33.42 -11.35
C GLU A 248 -3.17 33.68 -9.84
N VAL A 249 -3.78 34.78 -9.41
CA VAL A 249 -3.86 35.16 -7.99
C VAL A 249 -5.33 35.13 -7.58
N ALA A 250 -5.73 34.19 -6.77
CA ALA A 250 -7.05 34.15 -6.14
C ALA A 250 -6.92 34.60 -4.68
N GLU A 251 -7.73 35.57 -4.27
CA GLU A 251 -7.74 36.09 -2.88
C GLU A 251 -6.35 36.53 -2.35
N GLY A 252 -5.50 37.08 -3.20
CA GLY A 252 -4.14 37.49 -2.83
C GLY A 252 -3.12 36.35 -2.69
N ARG A 253 -3.48 35.12 -3.07
CA ARG A 253 -2.58 33.95 -3.06
C ARG A 253 -2.41 33.39 -4.47
N VAL A 254 -1.22 32.89 -4.77
CA VAL A 254 -0.97 32.15 -6.00
C VAL A 254 -1.79 30.86 -5.98
N ARG A 255 -2.59 30.63 -7.04
CA ARG A 255 -3.45 29.44 -7.10
C ARG A 255 -2.62 28.18 -7.30
N ARG A 256 -2.77 27.23 -6.39
CA ARG A 256 -2.17 25.90 -6.49
C ARG A 256 -2.81 25.08 -7.60
N PHE A 257 -2.03 24.26 -8.28
CA PHE A 257 -2.55 23.28 -9.22
C PHE A 257 -3.28 22.16 -8.46
N ASP A 258 -4.55 21.90 -8.80
CA ASP A 258 -5.43 21.05 -7.99
C ASP A 258 -5.03 19.56 -8.07
N LYS A 259 -4.73 19.07 -9.28
CA LYS A 259 -4.41 17.65 -9.53
C LYS A 259 -2.93 17.35 -9.34
N PHE A 260 -2.47 17.41 -8.09
CA PHE A 260 -1.06 17.17 -7.75
C PHE A 260 -0.90 16.48 -6.39
N LEU A 261 0.06 15.55 -6.30
CA LEU A 261 0.47 14.90 -5.05
C LEU A 261 1.97 14.55 -5.06
N HIS A 262 2.50 14.21 -3.87
CA HIS A 262 3.83 13.63 -3.74
C HIS A 262 3.71 12.12 -3.60
N PHE A 263 4.50 11.38 -4.39
CA PHE A 263 4.46 9.93 -4.46
C PHE A 263 5.79 9.31 -4.07
N TYR A 264 5.75 8.33 -3.15
CA TYR A 264 6.94 7.75 -2.56
C TYR A 264 6.88 6.22 -2.61
N LYS A 265 7.89 5.58 -3.22
CA LYS A 265 8.01 4.12 -3.24
C LYS A 265 9.06 3.67 -2.22
N LEU A 266 8.60 3.36 -1.01
CA LEU A 266 9.48 3.06 0.13
C LEU A 266 10.40 1.86 -0.11
N HIS A 267 9.98 0.90 -0.91
CA HIS A 267 10.74 -0.31 -1.24
C HIS A 267 11.32 -0.30 -2.66
N GLY A 268 11.22 0.84 -3.36
CA GLY A 268 11.62 0.93 -4.75
C GLY A 268 10.52 0.51 -5.73
N SER A 269 10.87 0.38 -6.97
CA SER A 269 9.97 0.09 -8.07
C SER A 269 10.59 -0.82 -9.12
N ILE A 270 9.74 -1.53 -9.87
CA ILE A 270 10.18 -2.34 -11.00
C ILE A 270 10.85 -1.53 -12.12
N HIS A 271 10.63 -0.23 -12.17
CA HIS A 271 11.25 0.62 -13.19
C HIS A 271 12.51 1.36 -12.71
N TRP A 272 12.97 1.10 -11.48
CA TRP A 272 14.23 1.66 -10.96
C TRP A 272 15.40 0.72 -11.22
N PHE A 273 16.55 1.30 -11.51
CA PHE A 273 17.81 0.57 -11.71
C PHE A 273 19.00 1.42 -11.28
N GLU A 274 20.03 0.74 -10.85
CA GLU A 274 21.30 1.35 -10.48
C GLU A 274 22.19 1.52 -11.72
N GLN A 275 22.80 2.69 -11.87
CA GLN A 275 23.80 2.95 -12.89
C GLN A 275 24.97 3.70 -12.25
N GLY A 276 26.06 2.99 -11.96
CA GLY A 276 27.12 3.48 -11.09
C GLY A 276 26.56 3.73 -9.67
N ASP A 277 26.83 4.90 -9.14
CA ASP A 277 26.33 5.31 -7.81
C ASP A 277 24.97 6.02 -7.86
N GLU A 278 24.31 6.07 -9.03
CA GLU A 278 23.06 6.77 -9.22
C GLU A 278 21.89 5.80 -9.36
N MET A 279 20.78 6.10 -8.66
CA MET A 279 19.49 5.47 -8.93
C MET A 279 18.80 6.17 -10.09
N ARG A 280 18.39 5.39 -11.09
CA ARG A 280 17.71 5.85 -12.29
C ARG A 280 16.37 5.16 -12.50
N ALA A 281 15.49 5.77 -13.27
CA ALA A 281 14.20 5.21 -13.63
C ALA A 281 14.06 5.06 -15.15
N ARG A 282 13.47 3.94 -15.56
CA ARG A 282 13.07 3.66 -16.94
C ARG A 282 11.76 2.89 -16.93
N HIS A 283 10.76 3.41 -17.61
CA HIS A 283 9.48 2.69 -17.73
C HIS A 283 9.65 1.39 -18.52
N PRO A 284 9.28 0.24 -17.93
CA PRO A 284 9.31 -1.02 -18.65
C PRO A 284 8.16 -1.10 -19.66
N ASP A 285 8.35 -1.89 -20.71
CA ASP A 285 7.25 -2.26 -21.60
C ASP A 285 6.39 -3.33 -20.91
N LEU A 286 5.33 -2.92 -20.26
CA LEU A 286 4.42 -3.83 -19.54
C LEU A 286 3.63 -4.75 -20.46
N THR A 287 3.56 -4.46 -21.78
CA THR A 287 2.86 -5.31 -22.74
C THR A 287 3.49 -6.70 -22.86
N LEU A 288 4.80 -6.80 -22.60
CA LEU A 288 5.52 -8.08 -22.58
C LEU A 288 5.04 -9.02 -21.46
N PHE A 289 4.43 -8.45 -20.41
CA PHE A 289 3.99 -9.20 -19.23
C PHE A 289 2.47 -9.29 -19.12
N GLN A 290 1.73 -8.86 -20.15
CA GLN A 290 0.27 -9.04 -20.16
C GLN A 290 -0.10 -10.48 -19.93
N SER A 291 -1.01 -10.71 -18.99
CA SER A 291 -1.46 -12.05 -18.59
C SER A 291 -0.37 -12.97 -18.02
N TYR A 292 0.83 -12.45 -17.70
CA TYR A 292 1.92 -13.27 -17.15
C TYR A 292 1.50 -13.98 -15.86
N ALA A 293 0.85 -13.26 -14.95
CA ALA A 293 0.42 -13.79 -13.67
C ALA A 293 -0.52 -15.00 -13.78
N ALA A 294 -1.31 -15.10 -14.86
CA ALA A 294 -2.25 -16.18 -15.11
C ALA A 294 -1.64 -17.40 -15.81
N LYS A 295 -0.36 -17.33 -16.26
CA LYS A 295 0.30 -18.42 -17.00
C LYS A 295 0.70 -19.57 -16.08
N SER A 296 0.85 -20.77 -16.65
CA SER A 296 1.45 -21.91 -15.97
C SER A 296 2.94 -21.65 -15.65
N PRO A 297 3.55 -22.32 -14.66
CA PRO A 297 4.98 -22.17 -14.38
C PRO A 297 5.88 -22.40 -15.62
N ALA A 298 5.55 -23.37 -16.45
CA ALA A 298 6.29 -23.65 -17.69
C ALA A 298 6.18 -22.52 -18.72
N ASP A 299 4.97 -21.95 -18.90
CA ASP A 299 4.77 -20.82 -19.80
C ASP A 299 5.42 -19.54 -19.27
N LYS A 300 5.43 -19.37 -17.95
CA LYS A 300 6.17 -18.27 -17.27
C LYS A 300 7.67 -18.43 -17.51
N ALA A 301 8.22 -19.61 -17.30
CA ALA A 301 9.62 -19.90 -17.55
C ALA A 301 10.00 -19.63 -19.02
N ALA A 302 9.21 -20.08 -19.97
CA ALA A 302 9.42 -19.81 -21.39
C ALA A 302 9.42 -18.31 -21.72
N ALA A 303 8.55 -17.53 -21.06
CA ALA A 303 8.51 -16.08 -21.22
C ALA A 303 9.73 -15.36 -20.62
N LEU A 304 10.38 -15.93 -19.58
CA LEU A 304 11.57 -15.35 -18.95
C LEU A 304 12.87 -15.61 -19.74
N VAL A 305 12.96 -16.70 -20.50
CA VAL A 305 14.18 -17.05 -21.23
C VAL A 305 14.72 -15.89 -22.12
N PRO A 306 13.89 -15.21 -22.94
CA PRO A 306 14.37 -14.12 -23.79
C PRO A 306 14.76 -12.85 -23.02
N LEU A 307 14.36 -12.76 -21.75
CA LEU A 307 14.59 -11.57 -20.90
C LEU A 307 15.89 -11.66 -20.10
N ALA A 308 16.46 -12.85 -19.99
CA ALA A 308 17.64 -13.11 -19.17
C ALA A 308 18.83 -12.18 -19.45
N ASP A 309 19.00 -11.79 -20.72
CA ASP A 309 20.13 -10.97 -21.18
C ASP A 309 19.73 -9.51 -21.45
N LYS A 310 18.43 -9.19 -21.37
CA LYS A 310 17.89 -7.87 -21.77
C LYS A 310 17.44 -6.97 -20.63
N THR A 311 17.24 -7.52 -19.45
CA THR A 311 16.82 -6.72 -18.31
C THR A 311 18.02 -6.01 -17.72
N PRO A 312 18.00 -4.66 -17.62
CA PRO A 312 18.92 -3.96 -16.74
C PRO A 312 18.80 -4.57 -15.35
N SER A 313 19.86 -4.47 -14.54
CA SER A 313 19.84 -4.93 -13.15
C SER A 313 18.58 -4.38 -12.49
N VAL A 314 17.51 -5.18 -12.55
CA VAL A 314 16.21 -4.80 -12.02
C VAL A 314 16.41 -4.54 -10.55
N GLY A 315 15.94 -3.39 -10.12
CA GLY A 315 16.01 -2.90 -8.78
C GLY A 315 15.79 -4.00 -7.73
N ILE A 316 16.05 -3.69 -6.60
CA ILE A 316 16.11 -4.36 -5.32
C ILE A 316 15.29 -5.63 -5.27
N LEU A 317 15.97 -6.71 -4.99
CA LEU A 317 15.33 -7.89 -4.41
C LEU A 317 14.60 -7.46 -3.13
N PRO A 318 13.38 -7.92 -2.89
CA PRO A 318 12.72 -7.72 -1.61
C PRO A 318 13.54 -8.44 -0.54
N THR A 319 14.49 -7.73 0.07
CA THR A 319 15.43 -8.30 1.03
C THR A 319 15.12 -7.80 2.44
N ALA A 320 15.28 -8.66 3.45
CA ALA A 320 15.08 -8.28 4.86
C ALA A 320 16.17 -7.33 5.38
N ASN A 321 17.31 -7.24 4.70
CA ASN A 321 18.39 -6.29 5.03
C ASN A 321 18.04 -4.84 4.66
N LYS A 322 16.75 -4.52 4.58
CA LYS A 322 16.23 -3.18 4.34
C LYS A 322 16.82 -2.15 5.29
N PHE A 323 17.20 -2.54 6.52
CA PHE A 323 17.82 -1.60 7.46
C PHE A 323 19.14 -1.04 6.94
N ALA A 324 20.03 -1.87 6.44
CA ALA A 324 21.27 -1.37 5.84
C ALA A 324 20.98 -0.57 4.56
N GLN A 325 20.00 -0.98 3.76
CA GLN A 325 19.56 -0.29 2.57
C GLN A 325 18.81 1.02 2.88
N THR A 326 18.08 1.11 4.00
CA THR A 326 17.45 2.37 4.44
C THR A 326 18.46 3.45 4.82
N LEU A 327 19.72 3.10 4.98
CA LEU A 327 20.82 4.05 5.20
C LEU A 327 21.44 4.58 3.89
N THR A 328 21.10 3.98 2.76
CA THR A 328 21.59 4.39 1.44
C THR A 328 20.52 5.15 0.66
N MET A 329 20.96 6.03 -0.26
CA MET A 329 20.04 6.71 -1.17
C MET A 329 19.51 5.73 -2.22
N PRO A 330 18.24 5.78 -2.64
CA PRO A 330 17.21 6.76 -2.26
C PRO A 330 16.45 6.44 -0.96
N TYR A 331 16.58 5.24 -0.43
CA TYR A 331 15.72 4.72 0.66
C TYR A 331 15.83 5.53 1.94
N ALA A 332 17.05 5.93 2.33
CA ALA A 332 17.28 6.80 3.49
C ALA A 332 16.39 8.05 3.47
N HIS A 333 16.29 8.68 2.31
CA HIS A 333 15.45 9.87 2.14
C HIS A 333 13.96 9.53 2.21
N LEU A 334 13.53 8.44 1.56
CA LEU A 334 12.12 8.04 1.49
C LEU A 334 11.57 7.68 2.88
N PHE A 335 12.29 6.86 3.65
CA PHE A 335 11.90 6.50 5.02
C PHE A 335 11.92 7.70 5.96
N ARG A 336 12.94 8.57 5.84
CA ARG A 336 12.99 9.82 6.60
C ARG A 336 11.81 10.74 6.25
N SER A 337 11.46 10.84 4.98
CA SER A 337 10.29 11.62 4.54
C SER A 337 9.01 11.07 5.16
N PHE A 338 8.82 9.76 5.18
CA PHE A 338 7.67 9.13 5.83
C PHE A 338 7.60 9.48 7.32
N GLN A 339 8.70 9.32 8.05
CA GLN A 339 8.79 9.66 9.46
C GLN A 339 8.48 11.15 9.73
N VAL A 340 9.05 12.06 8.93
CA VAL A 340 8.84 13.50 9.06
C VAL A 340 7.38 13.87 8.82
N ARG A 341 6.75 13.30 7.78
CA ARG A 341 5.35 13.60 7.45
C ARG A 341 4.39 13.14 8.55
N LEU A 342 4.63 12.01 9.17
CA LEU A 342 3.83 11.53 10.30
C LEU A 342 4.03 12.36 11.59
N GLY A 343 5.16 13.05 11.72
CA GLY A 343 5.44 13.92 12.86
C GLY A 343 4.74 15.29 12.79
N ILE A 344 4.21 15.67 11.64
CA ILE A 344 3.53 16.97 11.45
C ILE A 344 2.19 16.99 12.23
N PRO A 345 1.84 18.10 12.92
CA PRO A 345 0.53 18.22 13.58
C PRO A 345 -0.65 18.10 12.62
N GLN A 346 -1.80 17.66 13.11
CA GLN A 346 -3.03 17.47 12.32
C GLN A 346 -2.82 16.59 11.07
N THR A 347 -2.17 15.45 11.27
CA THR A 347 -1.94 14.45 10.23
C THR A 347 -2.96 13.34 10.32
N PHE A 348 -3.59 13.03 9.18
CA PHE A 348 -4.35 11.80 8.99
C PHE A 348 -3.49 10.78 8.24
N LEU A 349 -3.27 9.62 8.85
CA LEU A 349 -2.63 8.46 8.23
C LEU A 349 -3.69 7.44 7.84
N LEU A 350 -3.86 7.24 6.53
CA LEU A 350 -4.71 6.19 5.96
C LEU A 350 -3.85 5.02 5.51
N VAL A 351 -4.08 3.83 6.07
CA VAL A 351 -3.32 2.60 5.78
C VAL A 351 -4.21 1.62 5.02
N LEU A 352 -3.78 1.20 3.83
CA LEU A 352 -4.53 0.37 2.90
C LEU A 352 -3.70 -0.84 2.46
N GLY A 353 -4.23 -2.05 2.63
CA GLY A 353 -3.60 -3.27 2.13
C GLY A 353 -2.22 -3.58 2.70
N TYR A 354 -1.92 -3.11 3.91
CA TYR A 354 -0.66 -3.34 4.61
C TYR A 354 -0.89 -4.12 5.90
N GLY A 355 -0.30 -5.32 5.98
CA GLY A 355 -0.46 -6.24 7.11
C GLY A 355 0.53 -6.04 8.27
N PHE A 356 1.25 -4.93 8.34
CA PHE A 356 2.23 -4.62 9.38
C PHE A 356 3.36 -5.64 9.54
N GLY A 357 3.66 -6.39 8.47
CA GLY A 357 4.74 -7.37 8.45
C GLY A 357 6.16 -6.78 8.38
N ASP A 358 6.30 -5.56 7.86
CA ASP A 358 7.58 -4.84 7.83
C ASP A 358 7.81 -4.10 9.15
N GLU A 359 8.79 -4.57 9.90
CA GLU A 359 9.08 -4.04 11.23
C GLU A 359 9.54 -2.59 11.22
N HIS A 360 10.28 -2.15 10.17
CA HIS A 360 10.77 -0.77 10.07
C HIS A 360 9.63 0.21 9.86
N VAL A 361 8.74 -0.10 8.92
CA VAL A 361 7.53 0.71 8.66
C VAL A 361 6.65 0.74 9.90
N SER A 362 6.44 -0.43 10.52
CA SER A 362 5.64 -0.56 11.74
C SER A 362 6.19 0.26 12.89
N ARG A 363 7.50 0.25 13.13
CA ARG A 363 8.15 1.07 14.16
C ARG A 363 8.04 2.57 13.90
N ILE A 364 8.12 3.00 12.65
CA ILE A 364 7.90 4.42 12.30
C ILE A 364 6.47 4.83 12.64
N ILE A 365 5.47 4.00 12.31
CA ILE A 365 4.07 4.25 12.65
C ILE A 365 3.87 4.28 14.17
N GLU A 366 4.42 3.30 14.89
CA GLU A 366 4.35 3.23 16.35
C GLU A 366 4.92 4.48 17.03
N ASN A 367 6.10 4.93 16.57
CA ASN A 367 6.70 6.17 17.06
C ASN A 367 5.85 7.40 16.71
N ALA A 368 5.24 7.41 15.53
CA ALA A 368 4.39 8.52 15.10
C ALA A 368 3.10 8.65 15.92
N LEU A 369 2.59 7.56 16.50
CA LEU A 369 1.44 7.58 17.39
C LEU A 369 1.69 8.34 18.70
N MET A 370 2.95 8.68 19.01
CA MET A 370 3.28 9.62 20.08
C MET A 370 2.86 11.06 19.75
N ASN A 371 2.63 11.39 18.48
CA ASN A 371 2.06 12.67 18.06
C ASN A 371 0.56 12.71 18.46
N PRO A 372 0.17 13.58 19.41
CA PRO A 372 -1.19 13.60 19.94
C PRO A 372 -2.25 14.05 18.93
N SER A 373 -1.85 14.66 17.84
CA SER A 373 -2.74 15.14 16.77
C SER A 373 -2.77 14.21 15.54
N LEU A 374 -2.07 13.06 15.57
CA LEU A 374 -2.16 12.05 14.53
C LEU A 374 -3.45 11.25 14.68
N VAL A 375 -4.18 11.10 13.59
CA VAL A 375 -5.29 10.14 13.45
C VAL A 375 -4.86 9.07 12.46
N MET A 376 -5.06 7.80 12.78
CA MET A 376 -4.77 6.68 11.90
C MET A 376 -6.02 5.83 11.66
N LEU A 377 -6.28 5.51 10.40
CA LEU A 377 -7.28 4.54 9.99
C LEU A 377 -6.60 3.42 9.19
N VAL A 378 -6.80 2.19 9.63
CA VAL A 378 -6.34 0.98 8.94
C VAL A 378 -7.55 0.28 8.34
N ILE A 379 -7.45 -0.11 7.08
CA ILE A 379 -8.46 -0.91 6.38
C ILE A 379 -7.97 -2.36 6.34
N GLU A 380 -8.70 -3.26 7.01
CA GLU A 380 -8.32 -4.65 7.22
C GLU A 380 -9.47 -5.59 6.84
N PRO A 381 -9.33 -6.39 5.77
CA PRO A 381 -10.41 -7.24 5.29
C PRO A 381 -10.65 -8.51 6.13
N ASN A 382 -9.74 -8.84 7.05
CA ASN A 382 -9.88 -10.00 7.92
C ASN A 382 -10.15 -9.57 9.38
N PRO A 383 -11.35 -9.81 9.94
CA PRO A 383 -11.69 -9.42 11.31
C PRO A 383 -10.88 -10.19 12.39
N GLU A 384 -10.22 -11.28 12.02
CA GLU A 384 -9.35 -12.08 12.89
C GLU A 384 -7.86 -11.76 12.70
N SER A 385 -7.54 -10.73 11.93
CA SER A 385 -6.15 -10.35 11.63
C SER A 385 -5.39 -9.94 12.91
N PRO A 386 -4.12 -10.36 13.05
CA PRO A 386 -3.23 -9.88 14.11
C PRO A 386 -3.06 -8.36 14.12
N VAL A 387 -3.33 -7.70 13.00
CA VAL A 387 -3.32 -6.23 12.88
C VAL A 387 -4.32 -5.59 13.84
N ILE A 388 -5.51 -6.16 13.98
CA ILE A 388 -6.55 -5.65 14.88
C ILE A 388 -6.06 -5.69 16.33
N GLU A 389 -5.44 -6.80 16.75
CA GLU A 389 -4.92 -6.92 18.10
C GLU A 389 -3.73 -5.97 18.34
N ARG A 390 -2.90 -5.78 17.31
CA ARG A 390 -1.82 -4.78 17.35
C ARG A 390 -2.36 -3.37 17.56
N ILE A 391 -3.40 -2.97 16.81
CA ILE A 391 -4.02 -1.64 16.94
C ILE A 391 -4.71 -1.50 18.30
N ARG A 392 -5.33 -2.56 18.83
CA ARG A 392 -5.92 -2.55 20.17
C ARG A 392 -4.91 -2.26 21.27
N ARG A 393 -3.64 -2.64 21.10
CA ARG A 393 -2.57 -2.30 22.04
C ARG A 393 -2.27 -0.80 22.09
N TYR A 394 -2.54 -0.07 21.00
CA TYR A 394 -2.36 1.38 20.95
C TYR A 394 -3.40 2.16 21.75
N LYS A 395 -4.43 1.49 22.29
CA LYS A 395 -5.45 2.12 23.15
C LYS A 395 -4.85 2.90 24.33
N ASP A 396 -3.77 2.37 24.91
CA ASP A 396 -3.10 2.97 26.07
C ASP A 396 -2.38 4.28 25.71
N LEU A 397 -2.02 4.42 24.43
CA LEU A 397 -1.58 5.70 23.83
C LEU A 397 -2.77 6.61 23.51
N GLY A 398 -3.96 6.18 23.76
CA GLY A 398 -5.19 6.97 23.93
C GLY A 398 -5.91 7.28 22.69
N LYS A 399 -5.90 6.29 21.44
CA LYS A 399 -6.28 7.47 21.04
C LYS A 399 -6.97 7.72 19.71
N ARG A 400 -6.33 7.61 18.69
CA ARG A 400 -6.82 8.01 17.38
C ARG A 400 -6.40 6.99 16.31
N ALA A 401 -6.25 5.74 16.76
CA ALA A 401 -6.00 4.61 15.89
C ALA A 401 -7.30 3.82 15.73
N PHE A 402 -7.76 3.71 14.50
CA PHE A 402 -9.00 3.04 14.13
C PHE A 402 -8.71 1.92 13.14
N VAL A 403 -9.51 0.84 13.22
CA VAL A 403 -9.51 -0.24 12.23
C VAL A 403 -10.92 -0.38 11.68
N LEU A 404 -11.04 -0.27 10.37
CA LEU A 404 -12.26 -0.65 9.65
C LEU A 404 -12.07 -2.09 9.16
N CYS A 405 -12.95 -2.99 9.60
CA CYS A 405 -12.96 -4.38 9.16
C CYS A 405 -14.41 -4.87 9.00
N PRO A 406 -14.65 -6.00 8.31
CA PRO A 406 -15.98 -6.59 8.27
C PRO A 406 -16.40 -7.08 9.66
N THR A 407 -17.70 -7.18 9.88
CA THR A 407 -18.22 -7.95 11.02
C THR A 407 -17.90 -9.44 10.82
N THR A 408 -17.86 -10.22 11.90
CA THR A 408 -17.60 -11.66 11.81
C THR A 408 -18.63 -12.36 10.93
N ASP A 409 -19.92 -11.97 11.04
CA ASP A 409 -20.99 -12.54 10.22
C ASP A 409 -20.85 -12.19 8.75
N ALA A 410 -20.51 -10.94 8.42
CA ALA A 410 -20.28 -10.50 7.04
C ALA A 410 -19.06 -11.20 6.42
N PHE A 411 -17.99 -11.39 7.19
CA PHE A 411 -16.82 -12.12 6.75
C PHE A 411 -17.09 -13.61 6.52
N ALA A 412 -17.86 -14.25 7.42
CA ALA A 412 -18.26 -15.65 7.28
C ALA A 412 -19.13 -15.86 6.04
N ALA A 413 -20.04 -14.91 5.74
CA ALA A 413 -20.91 -14.97 4.59
C ALA A 413 -20.18 -14.72 3.24
N ALA A 414 -19.23 -13.79 3.22
CA ALA A 414 -18.49 -13.38 2.02
C ALA A 414 -17.05 -12.97 2.38
N PRO A 415 -16.13 -13.95 2.57
CA PRO A 415 -14.74 -13.66 2.95
C PRO A 415 -14.04 -12.74 1.95
N PHE A 416 -13.26 -11.79 2.46
CA PHE A 416 -12.47 -10.82 1.67
C PHE A 416 -13.27 -9.99 0.64
N THR A 417 -14.55 -9.74 0.94
CA THR A 417 -15.41 -8.88 0.11
C THR A 417 -15.45 -7.46 0.67
N PHE A 418 -15.61 -7.32 1.98
CA PHE A 418 -15.73 -6.05 2.68
C PHE A 418 -14.39 -5.59 3.27
N ALA A 419 -14.23 -4.28 3.39
CA ALA A 419 -13.00 -3.64 3.88
C ALA A 419 -11.72 -4.08 3.14
N THR A 420 -11.86 -4.51 1.89
CA THR A 420 -10.75 -4.63 0.94
C THR A 420 -10.39 -3.24 0.41
N PHE A 421 -9.25 -3.11 -0.27
CA PHE A 421 -8.93 -1.86 -0.97
C PHE A 421 -9.99 -1.51 -2.02
N ASP A 422 -10.45 -2.49 -2.77
CA ASP A 422 -11.44 -2.31 -3.83
C ASP A 422 -12.77 -1.79 -3.27
N ASP A 423 -13.26 -2.44 -2.23
CA ASP A 423 -14.49 -2.02 -1.55
C ASP A 423 -14.33 -0.64 -0.92
N PHE A 424 -13.21 -0.39 -0.24
CA PHE A 424 -12.94 0.93 0.33
C PHE A 424 -12.93 2.02 -0.74
N ALA A 425 -12.20 1.82 -1.83
CA ALA A 425 -12.05 2.79 -2.91
C ALA A 425 -13.37 3.08 -3.63
N THR A 426 -14.19 2.05 -3.86
CA THR A 426 -15.41 2.17 -4.68
C THR A 426 -16.66 2.47 -3.87
N SER A 427 -16.79 1.90 -2.67
CA SER A 427 -18.05 1.89 -1.91
C SER A 427 -18.00 2.66 -0.59
N VAL A 428 -16.86 2.62 0.13
CA VAL A 428 -16.78 3.16 1.49
C VAL A 428 -16.23 4.59 1.51
N MET A 429 -15.13 4.85 0.78
CA MET A 429 -14.53 6.17 0.74
C MET A 429 -15.51 7.20 0.17
N PRO A 430 -15.85 8.24 0.94
CA PRO A 430 -16.81 9.24 0.48
C PRO A 430 -16.26 10.04 -0.69
N ASP A 431 -17.16 10.47 -1.56
CA ASP A 431 -16.91 11.57 -2.47
C ASP A 431 -16.98 12.88 -1.68
N VAL A 432 -15.94 13.71 -1.77
CA VAL A 432 -15.86 14.98 -1.04
C VAL A 432 -17.00 15.92 -1.43
N GLN A 433 -17.42 15.88 -2.70
CA GLN A 433 -18.50 16.69 -3.22
C GLN A 433 -19.85 16.29 -2.61
N TRP A 434 -20.12 15.00 -2.50
CA TRP A 434 -21.31 14.48 -1.82
C TRP A 434 -21.38 14.92 -0.35
N LEU A 435 -20.23 14.99 0.31
CA LEU A 435 -20.18 15.37 1.71
C LEU A 435 -20.50 16.86 1.92
N ASP A 436 -20.02 17.74 1.05
CA ASP A 436 -20.33 19.16 1.14
C ASP A 436 -21.81 19.40 0.98
N ASP A 437 -22.45 18.68 0.08
CA ASP A 437 -23.91 18.73 -0.11
C ASP A 437 -24.64 18.15 1.12
N PHE A 438 -24.17 17.04 1.67
CA PHE A 438 -24.74 16.46 2.89
C PHE A 438 -24.62 17.39 4.11
N LEU A 439 -23.47 18.03 4.31
CA LEU A 439 -23.27 18.98 5.39
C LEU A 439 -24.10 20.26 5.23
N ARG A 440 -24.29 20.73 3.98
CA ARG A 440 -25.20 21.83 3.67
C ARG A 440 -26.64 21.45 4.01
N LEU A 441 -27.11 20.30 3.57
CA LEU A 441 -28.44 19.78 3.90
C LEU A 441 -28.65 19.68 5.42
N ARG A 442 -27.70 19.12 6.17
CA ARG A 442 -27.80 19.04 7.63
C ARG A 442 -27.81 20.40 8.33
N ARG A 443 -27.12 21.40 7.80
CA ARG A 443 -27.19 22.77 8.31
C ARG A 443 -28.58 23.36 8.08
N PHE A 444 -29.15 23.14 6.91
CA PHE A 444 -30.52 23.56 6.60
C PHE A 444 -31.53 22.86 7.49
N GLU A 445 -31.45 21.56 7.68
CA GLU A 445 -32.34 20.80 8.60
C GLU A 445 -32.27 21.34 10.04
N LYS A 446 -31.08 21.63 10.55
CA LYS A 446 -30.91 22.24 11.87
C LYS A 446 -31.48 23.66 11.95
N GLN A 447 -31.34 24.46 10.90
CA GLN A 447 -31.91 25.80 10.86
C GLN A 447 -33.45 25.75 10.82
N ILE A 448 -34.04 24.85 10.06
CA ILE A 448 -35.48 24.62 10.03
C ILE A 448 -35.98 24.17 11.40
N ALA A 449 -35.35 23.16 11.99
CA ALA A 449 -35.72 22.65 13.32
C ALA A 449 -35.61 23.72 14.43
N SER A 450 -34.62 24.61 14.32
CA SER A 450 -34.48 25.75 15.28
C SER A 450 -35.48 26.87 15.03
N SER A 451 -36.02 27.00 13.83
CA SER A 451 -37.06 27.97 13.50
C SER A 451 -38.51 27.48 13.83
N GLU A 452 -38.66 26.18 14.01
CA GLU A 452 -39.92 25.54 14.39
C GLU A 452 -40.13 25.40 15.91
N THR A 453 -39.17 25.79 16.74
CA THR A 453 -39.38 25.86 18.19
C THR A 453 -40.23 27.09 18.46
N PRO A 454 -41.51 26.94 18.88
CA PRO A 454 -42.34 28.10 19.17
C PRO A 454 -41.72 28.88 20.32
N THR A 455 -41.39 30.12 20.12
CA THR A 455 -41.20 31.08 21.22
C THR A 455 -42.54 31.14 21.94
N ASP A 456 -42.62 30.58 23.12
CA ASP A 456 -43.79 30.73 24.01
C ASP A 456 -44.06 32.24 24.19
N PRO A 457 -45.21 32.76 23.68
CA PRO A 457 -45.49 34.19 23.78
C PRO A 457 -45.85 34.64 25.17
N ASN A 458 -45.85 33.75 26.17
CA ASN A 458 -46.25 34.01 27.54
C ASN A 458 -45.13 34.04 28.62
N ALA A 459 -43.87 34.01 28.22
CA ALA A 459 -42.73 34.09 29.16
C ALA A 459 -42.36 35.53 29.51
N GLY A 460 -43.29 36.47 29.58
CA GLY A 460 -42.98 37.89 29.78
C GLY A 460 -44.11 38.75 30.35
N VAL A 461 -44.97 38.21 31.27
CA VAL A 461 -45.83 39.07 32.10
C VAL A 461 -45.99 38.42 33.45
N GLY A 462 -45.24 38.87 34.41
CA GLY A 462 -45.36 38.45 35.81
C GLY A 462 -44.38 39.17 36.74
N ALA A 463 -44.81 40.40 37.15
CA ALA A 463 -44.34 41.19 38.30
C ALA A 463 -42.90 41.60 38.41
#